data_e36894d6cb960ec0d4f1dae587971ea8
#
_entry.id   e36894d6cb960ec0d4f1dae587971ea8
#
_cell.length_a   1.000
_cell.length_b   1.000
_cell.length_c   1.000
_cell.angle_alpha   90.00
_cell.angle_beta   90.00
_cell.angle_gamma   90.00
#
_symmetry.space_group_name_H-M   'P 1'
#
loop_
_entity.id
_entity.type
_entity.pdbx_description
1 polymer ?
#
loop_
_entity_poly.entity_id
_entity_poly.type
_entity_poly.pdbx_seq_one_letter_code
_entity_poly.pdbx_strand_id
1 'polypeptide(L)'
;MKKQFLSMLLLMAALLFPTGCHEAYLEKLDELEGRADALMLYCSQLNDNLVALQRIVQTIQSQDMITGITEIRDDDNTITGYRINFVKHDPITITNGADGKKPLVSSRRDPEDGKYYWSIEYGNDAWVWLYASNGSRMSSVGSLPYVTVKDGMFVVTTDGGATWTVLGKANGDSGDQMFSDIITSNQDYVLISLSTGEMLKIPTYSAYLALVKEVSTINENTSAQTALVEATRKKMLWITSVSPLVTEGDTTGLTVSLSNGKGFNIHDWSSALSPAIFVKRDADGKLYWAYSFSGGPEKWVLSPEGNKISAESDAVVVPQVSVVQDVDGEFYWTVTTKGSTEFLRTKVGERWEPQAVDTVATIFSDIRDYTDSLVVVMKDPTVRFVLPKANTVTLNAPDGTPVTDKLVMSDGGQVMLRYTAYGTNPSLTLITQGGFSAIQTTLDSGVPGILIKAPSTFASGTGKVMALFSFTSGPSPVTVVKTITIVKED
;
A
#
# COMPACT_ATOMS: atom_id res chain seq x y z
N MET A 1 -52.12 -89.22 25.29
CA MET A 1 -51.88 -88.15 26.32
C MET A 1 -50.41 -87.76 26.47
N LYS A 2 -49.39 -88.66 26.49
CA LYS A 2 -47.97 -88.26 26.67
C LYS A 2 -47.38 -87.44 25.56
N LYS A 3 -47.77 -87.55 24.29
CA LYS A 3 -47.25 -86.79 23.18
C LYS A 3 -47.80 -85.36 23.13
N GLN A 4 -49.03 -85.13 23.57
CA GLN A 4 -49.59 -83.80 23.64
C GLN A 4 -49.05 -82.93 24.78
N PHE A 5 -48.69 -83.62 25.90
CA PHE A 5 -48.05 -82.97 27.06
C PHE A 5 -46.61 -82.56 26.76
N LEU A 6 -45.87 -83.34 25.97
CA LEU A 6 -44.51 -82.97 25.55
C LEU A 6 -44.46 -81.82 24.54
N SER A 7 -45.46 -81.82 23.65
CA SER A 7 -45.60 -80.70 22.68
C SER A 7 -46.01 -79.41 23.37
N MET A 8 -46.87 -79.47 24.39
CA MET A 8 -47.25 -78.29 25.16
C MET A 8 -46.15 -77.80 26.09
N LEU A 9 -45.26 -78.74 26.63
CA LEU A 9 -44.08 -78.32 27.40
C LEU A 9 -43.00 -77.69 26.51
N LEU A 10 -42.81 -78.16 25.27
CA LEU A 10 -41.90 -77.54 24.29
C LEU A 10 -42.41 -76.21 23.83
N LEU A 11 -43.70 -76.02 23.67
CA LEU A 11 -44.27 -74.71 23.32
C LEU A 11 -44.17 -73.71 24.48
N MET A 12 -44.32 -74.20 25.72
CA MET A 12 -44.18 -73.40 26.93
C MET A 12 -42.74 -73.02 27.21
N ALA A 13 -41.77 -73.91 26.89
CA ALA A 13 -40.34 -73.61 26.96
C ALA A 13 -39.89 -72.62 25.91
N ALA A 14 -40.53 -72.60 24.72
CA ALA A 14 -40.26 -71.57 23.66
C ALA A 14 -40.84 -70.18 24.01
N LEU A 15 -41.80 -70.14 24.94
CA LEU A 15 -42.38 -68.83 25.42
C LEU A 15 -41.64 -68.30 26.65
N LEU A 16 -40.64 -68.98 27.20
CA LEU A 16 -39.86 -68.56 28.35
C LEU A 16 -38.44 -68.10 28.01
N PHE A 17 -38.09 -67.98 26.74
CA PHE A 17 -36.89 -67.28 26.40
C PHE A 17 -37.17 -65.79 26.63
N PRO A 18 -36.45 -65.12 27.52
CA PRO A 18 -36.65 -63.70 27.76
C PRO A 18 -36.24 -62.91 26.49
N THR A 19 -37.22 -62.46 25.74
CA THR A 19 -37.04 -61.52 24.60
C THR A 19 -36.29 -60.29 25.04
N GLY A 20 -36.27 -59.97 26.33
CA GLY A 20 -35.58 -58.77 26.87
C GLY A 20 -34.06 -58.77 26.77
N CYS A 21 -33.39 -59.98 26.71
CA CYS A 21 -31.94 -60.00 26.54
C CYS A 21 -31.51 -59.71 25.09
N HIS A 22 -32.37 -59.97 24.11
CA HIS A 22 -32.05 -59.70 22.70
C HIS A 22 -32.24 -58.26 22.34
N GLU A 23 -33.28 -57.62 22.86
CA GLU A 23 -33.50 -56.16 22.66
C GLU A 23 -32.39 -55.32 23.31
N ALA A 24 -32.01 -55.62 24.55
CA ALA A 24 -30.91 -54.93 25.23
C ALA A 24 -29.54 -55.14 24.56
N TYR A 25 -29.37 -56.28 23.83
CA TYR A 25 -28.14 -56.50 23.07
C TYR A 25 -28.16 -55.74 21.74
N LEU A 26 -29.29 -55.65 21.06
CA LEU A 26 -29.46 -54.86 19.84
C LEU A 26 -29.32 -53.36 20.14
N GLU A 27 -29.94 -52.89 21.22
CA GLU A 27 -29.82 -51.48 21.65
C GLU A 27 -28.35 -51.11 21.94
N LYS A 28 -27.57 -51.99 22.58
CA LYS A 28 -26.13 -51.78 22.78
C LYS A 28 -25.33 -51.82 21.48
N LEU A 29 -25.75 -52.65 20.52
CA LEU A 29 -25.10 -52.71 19.21
C LEU A 29 -25.34 -51.42 18.42
N ASP A 30 -26.56 -50.93 18.42
CA ASP A 30 -26.95 -49.68 17.78
C ASP A 30 -26.22 -48.46 18.44
N GLU A 31 -26.09 -48.48 19.78
CA GLU A 31 -25.31 -47.48 20.51
C GLU A 31 -23.82 -47.49 20.11
N LEU A 32 -23.23 -48.69 19.98
CA LEU A 32 -21.83 -48.85 19.58
C LEU A 32 -21.61 -48.49 18.13
N GLU A 33 -22.56 -48.78 17.24
CA GLU A 33 -22.52 -48.41 15.83
C GLU A 33 -22.62 -46.87 15.71
N GLY A 34 -23.56 -46.24 16.41
CA GLY A 34 -23.68 -44.78 16.45
C GLY A 34 -22.43 -44.07 16.98
N ARG A 35 -21.78 -44.67 18.01
CA ARG A 35 -20.49 -44.12 18.51
C ARG A 35 -19.34 -44.31 17.51
N ALA A 36 -19.30 -45.41 16.77
CA ALA A 36 -18.30 -45.64 15.74
C ALA A 36 -18.48 -44.66 14.58
N ASP A 37 -19.71 -44.40 14.16
CA ASP A 37 -20.02 -43.42 13.11
C ASP A 37 -19.67 -42.00 13.54
N ALA A 38 -19.98 -41.59 14.78
CA ALA A 38 -19.60 -40.29 15.32
C ALA A 38 -18.06 -40.11 15.36
N LEU A 39 -17.32 -41.15 15.75
CA LEU A 39 -15.85 -41.14 15.74
C LEU A 39 -15.27 -41.05 14.33
N MET A 40 -15.87 -41.73 13.35
CA MET A 40 -15.46 -41.65 11.95
C MET A 40 -15.71 -40.24 11.38
N LEU A 41 -16.89 -39.67 11.67
CA LEU A 41 -17.22 -38.32 11.28
C LEU A 41 -16.24 -37.30 11.87
N TYR A 42 -15.91 -37.45 13.16
CA TYR A 42 -14.92 -36.61 13.83
C TYR A 42 -13.54 -36.68 13.15
N CYS A 43 -13.05 -37.91 12.88
CA CYS A 43 -11.78 -38.09 12.18
C CYS A 43 -11.80 -37.43 10.78
N SER A 44 -12.92 -37.55 10.08
CA SER A 44 -13.08 -36.85 8.78
C SER A 44 -12.98 -35.35 8.93
N GLN A 45 -13.74 -34.74 9.83
CA GLN A 45 -13.70 -33.30 10.10
C GLN A 45 -12.31 -32.82 10.53
N LEU A 46 -11.63 -33.59 11.40
CA LEU A 46 -10.26 -33.26 11.81
C LEU A 46 -9.29 -33.27 10.62
N ASN A 47 -9.38 -34.29 9.76
CA ASN A 47 -8.52 -34.36 8.57
C ASN A 47 -8.82 -33.22 7.59
N ASP A 48 -10.09 -32.83 7.40
CA ASP A 48 -10.48 -31.68 6.58
C ASP A 48 -9.90 -30.38 7.17
N ASN A 49 -9.97 -30.20 8.49
CA ASN A 49 -9.38 -29.06 9.18
C ASN A 49 -7.84 -29.06 9.11
N LEU A 50 -7.19 -30.23 9.13
CA LEU A 50 -5.74 -30.34 8.90
C LEU A 50 -5.37 -29.88 7.48
N VAL A 51 -6.15 -30.27 6.47
CA VAL A 51 -5.97 -29.79 5.09
C VAL A 51 -6.15 -28.28 5.03
N ALA A 52 -7.19 -27.77 5.68
CA ALA A 52 -7.46 -26.33 5.74
C ALA A 52 -6.29 -25.58 6.41
N LEU A 53 -5.82 -26.05 7.57
CA LEU A 53 -4.69 -25.45 8.28
C LEU A 53 -3.40 -25.47 7.46
N GLN A 54 -3.09 -26.60 6.80
CA GLN A 54 -1.95 -26.68 5.90
C GLN A 54 -2.05 -25.62 4.78
N ARG A 55 -3.23 -25.45 4.20
CA ARG A 55 -3.46 -24.45 3.14
C ARG A 55 -3.27 -23.03 3.67
N ILE A 56 -3.77 -22.73 4.87
CA ILE A 56 -3.57 -21.44 5.53
C ILE A 56 -2.08 -21.13 5.71
N VAL A 57 -1.32 -22.10 6.24
CA VAL A 57 0.14 -21.93 6.43
C VAL A 57 0.85 -21.76 5.09
N GLN A 58 0.47 -22.53 4.05
CA GLN A 58 0.98 -22.33 2.69
C GLN A 58 0.67 -20.94 2.15
N THR A 59 -0.54 -20.43 2.40
CA THR A 59 -0.99 -19.08 2.01
C THR A 59 -0.08 -18.02 2.63
N ILE A 60 0.20 -18.12 3.92
CA ILE A 60 1.10 -17.18 4.62
C ILE A 60 2.51 -17.27 4.02
N GLN A 61 3.06 -18.47 3.83
CA GLN A 61 4.43 -18.63 3.33
C GLN A 61 4.60 -18.30 1.84
N SER A 62 3.55 -18.46 1.03
CA SER A 62 3.53 -18.09 -0.39
C SER A 62 3.12 -16.64 -0.64
N GLN A 63 2.89 -15.88 0.43
CA GLN A 63 2.40 -14.51 0.34
C GLN A 63 1.13 -14.41 -0.52
N ASP A 64 0.16 -15.27 -0.24
CA ASP A 64 -1.17 -15.23 -0.83
C ASP A 64 -2.13 -14.42 0.06
N MET A 65 -3.28 -14.04 -0.47
CA MET A 65 -4.22 -13.15 0.18
C MET A 65 -5.64 -13.72 0.11
N ILE A 66 -6.47 -13.35 1.08
CA ILE A 66 -7.89 -13.74 1.11
C ILE A 66 -8.70 -12.79 0.21
N THR A 67 -9.50 -13.37 -0.69
CA THR A 67 -10.44 -12.64 -1.55
C THR A 67 -11.84 -12.56 -0.96
N GLY A 68 -12.19 -13.49 -0.07
CA GLY A 68 -13.49 -13.48 0.59
C GLY A 68 -13.66 -14.63 1.57
N ILE A 69 -14.57 -14.42 2.54
CA ILE A 69 -14.98 -15.42 3.52
C ILE A 69 -16.50 -15.52 3.49
N THR A 70 -17.01 -16.74 3.51
CA THR A 70 -18.43 -17.03 3.57
C THR A 70 -18.70 -17.94 4.77
N GLU A 71 -19.63 -17.55 5.61
CA GLU A 71 -20.11 -18.39 6.73
C GLU A 71 -20.89 -19.58 6.22
N ILE A 72 -20.68 -20.75 6.81
CA ILE A 72 -21.47 -21.95 6.60
C ILE A 72 -22.39 -22.07 7.81
N ARG A 73 -23.70 -22.17 7.54
CA ARG A 73 -24.72 -22.24 8.59
C ARG A 73 -25.53 -23.50 8.44
N ASP A 74 -26.02 -24.03 9.57
CA ASP A 74 -26.97 -25.12 9.62
C ASP A 74 -28.42 -24.62 9.43
N ASP A 75 -29.38 -25.55 9.52
CA ASP A 75 -30.81 -25.27 9.39
C ASP A 75 -31.36 -24.34 10.49
N ASP A 76 -30.69 -24.31 11.65
CA ASP A 76 -31.00 -23.45 12.80
C ASP A 76 -30.31 -22.08 12.71
N ASN A 77 -29.66 -21.76 11.56
CA ASN A 77 -28.90 -20.53 11.32
C ASN A 77 -27.67 -20.35 12.21
N THR A 78 -27.17 -21.42 12.82
CA THR A 78 -25.94 -21.43 13.61
C THR A 78 -24.73 -21.56 12.69
N ILE A 79 -23.65 -20.78 12.94
CA ILE A 79 -22.41 -20.87 12.15
C ILE A 79 -21.72 -22.19 12.49
N THR A 80 -21.64 -23.09 11.50
CA THR A 80 -20.98 -24.40 11.60
C THR A 80 -19.61 -24.43 10.96
N GLY A 81 -19.21 -23.33 10.28
CA GLY A 81 -17.92 -23.23 9.65
C GLY A 81 -17.76 -22.00 8.77
N TYR A 82 -16.66 -21.97 8.06
CA TYR A 82 -16.30 -20.89 7.15
C TYR A 82 -15.69 -21.44 5.86
N ARG A 83 -16.04 -20.84 4.73
CA ARG A 83 -15.38 -21.05 3.45
C ARG A 83 -14.51 -19.84 3.16
N ILE A 84 -13.19 -20.06 2.97
CA ILE A 84 -12.18 -19.01 2.73
C ILE A 84 -11.68 -19.15 1.29
N ASN A 85 -11.75 -18.07 0.51
CA ASN A 85 -11.26 -18.00 -0.86
C ASN A 85 -9.94 -17.21 -0.90
N PHE A 86 -8.99 -17.65 -1.74
CA PHE A 86 -7.67 -17.04 -1.90
C PHE A 86 -7.46 -16.53 -3.33
N VAL A 87 -6.40 -15.69 -3.53
CA VAL A 87 -6.02 -15.20 -4.87
C VAL A 87 -5.36 -16.29 -5.69
N LYS A 88 -4.43 -17.07 -5.10
CA LYS A 88 -3.57 -18.03 -5.81
C LYS A 88 -3.95 -19.50 -5.56
N HIS A 89 -4.58 -19.79 -4.42
CA HIS A 89 -4.88 -21.15 -4.00
C HIS A 89 -6.37 -21.47 -4.07
N ASP A 90 -6.69 -22.75 -4.11
CA ASP A 90 -8.06 -23.23 -4.04
C ASP A 90 -8.72 -22.87 -2.70
N PRO A 91 -10.04 -22.63 -2.68
CA PRO A 91 -10.76 -22.37 -1.45
C PRO A 91 -10.63 -23.52 -0.44
N ILE A 92 -10.69 -23.18 0.84
CA ILE A 92 -10.77 -24.15 1.94
C ILE A 92 -12.08 -24.00 2.69
N THR A 93 -12.46 -25.06 3.37
CA THR A 93 -13.56 -25.07 4.34
C THR A 93 -13.00 -25.42 5.71
N ILE A 94 -13.35 -24.60 6.70
CA ILE A 94 -13.06 -24.83 8.11
C ILE A 94 -14.40 -25.17 8.76
N THR A 95 -14.48 -26.29 9.44
CA THR A 95 -15.67 -26.70 10.19
C THR A 95 -15.43 -26.55 11.69
N ASN A 96 -16.43 -26.03 12.39
CA ASN A 96 -16.40 -25.95 13.85
C ASN A 96 -16.68 -27.35 14.42
N GLY A 97 -15.77 -27.87 15.23
CA GLY A 97 -15.97 -29.10 15.97
C GLY A 97 -16.75 -28.87 17.27
N ALA A 98 -17.31 -29.90 17.86
CA ALA A 98 -17.92 -29.85 19.20
C ALA A 98 -16.88 -30.14 20.29
N ASP A 99 -17.04 -29.56 21.49
CA ASP A 99 -16.09 -29.61 22.62
C ASP A 99 -15.74 -31.04 23.09
N GLY A 100 -14.46 -31.35 23.33
CA GLY A 100 -13.99 -32.61 23.91
C GLY A 100 -12.47 -32.62 24.17
N LYS A 101 -12.01 -33.37 25.19
CA LYS A 101 -10.59 -33.55 25.54
C LYS A 101 -9.93 -34.64 24.69
N LYS A 102 -9.52 -34.34 23.49
CA LYS A 102 -8.85 -35.26 22.56
C LYS A 102 -7.47 -34.71 22.15
N PRO A 103 -6.55 -35.56 21.68
CA PRO A 103 -5.28 -35.07 21.17
C PRO A 103 -5.51 -34.12 19.98
N LEU A 104 -4.97 -32.93 20.08
CA LEU A 104 -5.10 -31.90 19.07
C LEU A 104 -3.83 -31.87 18.20
N VAL A 105 -3.99 -32.10 16.90
CA VAL A 105 -2.91 -31.88 15.92
C VAL A 105 -3.08 -30.49 15.33
N SER A 106 -2.06 -29.68 15.44
CA SER A 106 -2.08 -28.28 14.99
C SER A 106 -0.74 -27.85 14.39
N SER A 107 -0.67 -26.66 13.85
CA SER A 107 0.56 -26.05 13.35
C SER A 107 1.06 -24.96 14.29
N ARG A 108 2.37 -24.96 14.58
CA ARG A 108 3.02 -23.93 15.39
C ARG A 108 4.21 -23.33 14.66
N ARG A 109 4.45 -22.04 14.85
CA ARG A 109 5.61 -21.35 14.31
C ARG A 109 6.83 -21.61 15.20
N ASP A 110 7.93 -22.02 14.60
CA ASP A 110 9.20 -22.14 15.30
C ASP A 110 9.84 -20.76 15.42
N PRO A 111 10.13 -20.25 16.63
CA PRO A 111 10.75 -18.94 16.82
C PRO A 111 12.20 -18.87 16.31
N GLU A 112 12.89 -20.02 16.14
CA GLU A 112 14.28 -20.05 15.71
C GLU A 112 14.43 -19.80 14.20
N ASP A 113 13.56 -20.41 13.36
CA ASP A 113 13.66 -20.34 11.91
C ASP A 113 12.45 -19.65 11.24
N GLY A 114 11.42 -19.30 12.03
CA GLY A 114 10.21 -18.63 11.57
C GLY A 114 9.26 -19.47 10.73
N LYS A 115 9.52 -20.78 10.57
CA LYS A 115 8.71 -21.68 9.77
C LYS A 115 7.64 -22.39 10.61
N TYR A 116 6.63 -22.91 9.92
CA TYR A 116 5.54 -23.63 10.56
C TYR A 116 5.73 -25.14 10.46
N TYR A 117 5.56 -25.82 11.63
CA TYR A 117 5.67 -27.26 11.77
C TYR A 117 4.43 -27.84 12.45
N TRP A 118 4.11 -29.09 12.13
CA TRP A 118 3.05 -29.82 12.82
C TRP A 118 3.43 -30.10 14.27
N SER A 119 2.49 -29.87 15.16
CA SER A 119 2.57 -30.18 16.59
C SER A 119 1.39 -31.01 17.04
N ILE A 120 1.55 -31.68 18.13
CA ILE A 120 0.46 -32.40 18.79
C ILE A 120 0.41 -32.04 20.26
N GLU A 121 -0.80 -31.82 20.76
CA GLU A 121 -1.10 -31.52 22.16
C GLU A 121 -1.88 -32.68 22.78
N TYR A 122 -1.44 -33.09 23.96
CA TYR A 122 -2.07 -34.18 24.72
C TYR A 122 -2.79 -33.56 25.90
N GLY A 123 -4.05 -33.37 25.89
CA GLY A 123 -5.02 -33.00 26.94
C GLY A 123 -4.60 -32.41 28.31
N ASN A 124 -3.34 -32.10 28.52
CA ASN A 124 -2.72 -31.60 29.75
C ASN A 124 -1.77 -30.41 29.48
N ASP A 125 -2.03 -29.61 28.42
CA ASP A 125 -1.27 -28.44 27.99
C ASP A 125 0.19 -28.73 27.55
N ALA A 126 0.62 -30.00 27.53
CA ALA A 126 1.92 -30.38 26.99
C ALA A 126 1.80 -30.70 25.51
N TRP A 127 2.57 -30.01 24.70
CA TRP A 127 2.64 -30.24 23.26
C TRP A 127 4.05 -30.66 22.83
N VAL A 128 4.14 -31.39 21.72
CA VAL A 128 5.40 -31.80 21.11
C VAL A 128 5.33 -31.66 19.59
N TRP A 129 6.49 -31.48 18.95
CA TRP A 129 6.58 -31.48 17.50
C TRP A 129 6.28 -32.86 16.91
N LEU A 130 5.59 -32.91 15.77
CA LEU A 130 5.54 -34.09 14.95
C LEU A 130 6.80 -34.25 14.12
N TYR A 131 7.35 -35.43 14.09
CA TYR A 131 8.55 -35.75 13.33
C TYR A 131 8.20 -36.65 12.15
N ALA A 132 8.82 -36.37 10.99
CA ALA A 132 8.80 -37.27 9.85
C ALA A 132 9.64 -38.52 10.11
N SER A 133 9.47 -39.58 9.30
CA SER A 133 10.18 -40.85 9.44
C SER A 133 11.72 -40.72 9.40
N ASN A 134 12.23 -39.64 8.83
CA ASN A 134 13.67 -39.32 8.80
C ASN A 134 14.17 -38.57 10.05
N GLY A 135 13.33 -38.35 11.06
CA GLY A 135 13.65 -37.68 12.31
C GLY A 135 13.68 -36.15 12.24
N SER A 136 13.34 -35.54 11.09
CA SER A 136 13.17 -34.09 10.99
C SER A 136 11.79 -33.66 11.47
N ARG A 137 11.67 -32.40 11.97
CA ARG A 137 10.35 -31.81 12.26
C ARG A 137 9.50 -31.80 11.00
N MET A 138 8.26 -32.19 11.11
CA MET A 138 7.34 -32.29 9.98
C MET A 138 6.78 -30.92 9.64
N SER A 139 7.22 -30.38 8.48
CA SER A 139 6.75 -29.07 7.99
C SER A 139 5.25 -29.08 7.70
N SER A 140 4.53 -28.05 8.15
CA SER A 140 3.11 -27.88 7.80
C SER A 140 2.88 -27.53 6.32
N VAL A 141 3.92 -27.30 5.55
CA VAL A 141 3.87 -26.99 4.09
C VAL A 141 4.14 -28.23 3.24
N GLY A 142 4.71 -29.28 3.83
CA GLY A 142 5.13 -30.50 3.12
C GLY A 142 4.11 -31.61 3.19
N SER A 143 4.34 -32.57 4.09
CA SER A 143 3.50 -33.76 4.27
C SER A 143 2.34 -33.47 5.21
N LEU A 144 1.18 -34.03 4.93
CA LEU A 144 -0.01 -33.92 5.77
C LEU A 144 -0.09 -35.13 6.72
N PRO A 145 -0.22 -34.91 8.04
CA PRO A 145 -0.54 -35.99 8.95
C PRO A 145 -1.98 -36.48 8.72
N TYR A 146 -2.22 -37.75 8.87
CA TYR A 146 -3.56 -38.34 8.76
C TYR A 146 -3.94 -39.00 10.09
N VAL A 147 -5.07 -38.60 10.64
CA VAL A 147 -5.58 -39.10 11.91
C VAL A 147 -6.76 -40.04 11.67
N THR A 148 -6.77 -41.15 12.38
CA THR A 148 -7.88 -42.11 12.37
C THR A 148 -8.00 -42.80 13.72
N VAL A 149 -9.01 -43.68 13.88
CA VAL A 149 -9.18 -44.54 15.05
C VAL A 149 -8.81 -45.96 14.70
N LYS A 150 -7.91 -46.59 15.50
CA LYS A 150 -7.54 -48.00 15.43
C LYS A 150 -7.55 -48.55 16.83
N ASP A 151 -8.19 -49.71 17.01
CA ASP A 151 -8.28 -50.44 18.30
C ASP A 151 -8.75 -49.55 19.47
N GLY A 152 -9.70 -48.63 19.19
CA GLY A 152 -10.23 -47.70 20.20
C GLY A 152 -9.26 -46.59 20.61
N MET A 153 -8.21 -46.35 19.82
CA MET A 153 -7.21 -45.29 20.03
C MET A 153 -7.19 -44.35 18.86
N PHE A 154 -7.09 -43.06 19.11
CA PHE A 154 -6.68 -42.11 18.08
C PHE A 154 -5.22 -42.34 17.71
N VAL A 155 -4.94 -42.44 16.41
CA VAL A 155 -3.60 -42.68 15.89
C VAL A 155 -3.34 -41.70 14.74
N VAL A 156 -2.08 -41.26 14.60
CA VAL A 156 -1.63 -40.41 13.50
C VAL A 156 -0.54 -41.10 12.71
N THR A 157 -0.59 -40.95 11.39
CA THR A 157 0.51 -41.34 10.50
C THR A 157 1.06 -40.08 9.80
N THR A 158 2.37 -40.09 9.58
CA THR A 158 3.10 -39.02 8.85
C THR A 158 3.76 -39.55 7.58
N ASP A 159 3.61 -40.83 7.28
CA ASP A 159 4.26 -41.55 6.18
C ASP A 159 3.25 -42.34 5.30
N GLY A 160 2.01 -41.86 5.25
CA GLY A 160 0.95 -42.46 4.41
C GLY A 160 0.42 -43.80 4.94
N GLY A 161 0.60 -44.11 6.26
CA GLY A 161 0.08 -45.29 6.90
C GLY A 161 1.10 -46.40 7.08
N ALA A 162 2.36 -46.18 6.75
CA ALA A 162 3.43 -47.14 6.95
C ALA A 162 3.73 -47.32 8.46
N THR A 163 3.71 -46.22 9.23
CA THR A 163 3.82 -46.22 10.69
C THR A 163 2.71 -45.42 11.35
N TRP A 164 2.35 -45.78 12.58
CA TRP A 164 1.29 -45.15 13.34
C TRP A 164 1.75 -44.80 14.75
N THR A 165 1.50 -43.55 15.15
CA THR A 165 1.75 -43.08 16.51
C THR A 165 0.42 -42.98 17.25
N VAL A 166 0.34 -43.54 18.44
CA VAL A 166 -0.87 -43.49 19.29
C VAL A 166 -0.95 -42.12 19.94
N LEU A 167 -2.10 -41.42 19.78
CA LEU A 167 -2.37 -40.14 20.35
C LEU A 167 -3.13 -40.19 21.68
N GLY A 168 -3.98 -41.19 21.87
CA GLY A 168 -4.79 -41.36 23.07
C GLY A 168 -5.99 -42.26 22.83
N LYS A 169 -6.80 -42.50 23.87
CA LYS A 169 -8.03 -43.27 23.76
C LYS A 169 -9.12 -42.48 23.06
N ALA A 170 -9.80 -43.12 22.13
CA ALA A 170 -10.98 -42.58 21.46
C ALA A 170 -12.21 -42.70 22.37
N ASN A 171 -12.30 -41.86 23.40
CA ASN A 171 -13.42 -41.88 24.36
C ASN A 171 -14.25 -40.60 24.19
N GLY A 172 -15.56 -40.74 23.94
CA GLY A 172 -16.51 -39.64 24.01
C GLY A 172 -16.98 -39.07 22.65
N ASP A 173 -18.08 -38.34 22.70
CA ASP A 173 -18.92 -37.96 21.58
C ASP A 173 -18.61 -36.53 21.04
N SER A 174 -17.60 -35.84 21.57
CA SER A 174 -17.27 -34.49 21.18
C SER A 174 -15.78 -34.33 20.88
N GLY A 175 -15.46 -33.58 19.80
CA GLY A 175 -14.10 -33.30 19.34
C GLY A 175 -13.61 -31.93 19.78
N ASP A 176 -12.29 -31.76 19.92
CA ASP A 176 -11.70 -30.47 20.13
C ASP A 176 -11.71 -29.67 18.82
N GLN A 177 -12.04 -28.37 18.90
CA GLN A 177 -11.93 -27.48 17.78
C GLN A 177 -10.46 -27.18 17.50
N MET A 178 -10.01 -27.39 16.27
CA MET A 178 -8.68 -26.93 15.85
C MET A 178 -8.62 -25.42 15.73
N PHE A 179 -9.70 -24.81 15.28
CA PHE A 179 -9.87 -23.38 15.14
C PHE A 179 -10.82 -22.86 16.22
N SER A 180 -10.36 -21.91 17.04
CA SER A 180 -11.17 -21.35 18.12
C SER A 180 -12.00 -20.16 17.68
N ASP A 181 -11.51 -19.38 16.71
CA ASP A 181 -12.22 -18.21 16.22
C ASP A 181 -11.69 -17.76 14.84
N ILE A 182 -12.56 -17.11 14.04
CA ILE A 182 -12.20 -16.46 12.78
C ILE A 182 -12.75 -15.05 12.81
N ILE A 183 -11.87 -14.06 13.00
CA ILE A 183 -12.23 -12.66 13.11
C ILE A 183 -12.15 -12.02 11.71
N THR A 184 -13.31 -11.62 11.18
CA THR A 184 -13.47 -11.02 9.85
C THR A 184 -13.84 -9.53 9.91
N SER A 185 -13.94 -8.97 11.11
CA SER A 185 -14.36 -7.56 11.31
C SER A 185 -13.30 -6.54 10.86
N ASN A 186 -12.05 -6.96 10.68
CA ASN A 186 -11.00 -6.10 10.15
C ASN A 186 -11.02 -6.14 8.62
N GLN A 187 -10.95 -4.97 7.96
CA GLN A 187 -10.96 -4.88 6.49
C GLN A 187 -9.60 -5.22 5.86
N ASP A 188 -8.51 -5.05 6.62
CA ASP A 188 -7.15 -5.21 6.12
C ASP A 188 -6.66 -6.65 6.19
N TYR A 189 -7.12 -7.41 7.19
CA TYR A 189 -6.69 -8.78 7.42
C TYR A 189 -7.78 -9.63 8.08
N VAL A 190 -7.61 -10.93 7.98
CA VAL A 190 -8.38 -11.93 8.70
C VAL A 190 -7.48 -12.57 9.76
N LEU A 191 -7.98 -12.65 11.00
CA LEU A 191 -7.32 -13.40 12.06
C LEU A 191 -8.00 -14.77 12.22
N ILE A 192 -7.19 -15.81 12.15
CA ILE A 192 -7.62 -17.20 12.40
C ILE A 192 -6.93 -17.65 13.68
N SER A 193 -7.71 -17.84 14.74
CA SER A 193 -7.22 -18.28 16.04
C SER A 193 -7.26 -19.79 16.11
N LEU A 194 -6.14 -20.41 16.45
CA LEU A 194 -6.06 -21.84 16.73
C LEU A 194 -6.37 -22.09 18.21
N SER A 195 -6.93 -23.24 18.53
CA SER A 195 -7.18 -23.66 19.93
C SER A 195 -5.90 -23.79 20.77
N THR A 196 -4.74 -23.89 20.13
CA THR A 196 -3.42 -23.82 20.77
C THR A 196 -3.02 -22.41 21.22
N GLY A 197 -3.86 -21.38 20.95
CA GLY A 197 -3.56 -19.98 21.23
C GLY A 197 -2.71 -19.28 20.16
N GLU A 198 -2.27 -19.99 19.11
CA GLU A 198 -1.60 -19.39 17.96
C GLU A 198 -2.61 -18.59 17.12
N MET A 199 -2.23 -17.40 16.69
CA MET A 199 -3.02 -16.57 15.77
C MET A 199 -2.33 -16.48 14.42
N LEU A 200 -3.08 -16.80 13.36
CA LEU A 200 -2.63 -16.69 11.97
C LEU A 200 -3.28 -15.48 11.34
N LYS A 201 -2.46 -14.52 10.90
CA LYS A 201 -2.90 -13.27 10.27
C LYS A 201 -2.70 -13.35 8.77
N ILE A 202 -3.77 -13.16 8.00
CA ILE A 202 -3.75 -13.23 6.54
C ILE A 202 -4.35 -11.94 5.98
N PRO A 203 -3.62 -11.18 5.15
CA PRO A 203 -4.12 -9.94 4.58
C PRO A 203 -5.25 -10.21 3.58
N THR A 204 -6.15 -9.23 3.46
CA THR A 204 -7.20 -9.23 2.43
C THR A 204 -6.66 -8.67 1.12
N TYR A 205 -7.20 -9.18 0.00
CA TYR A 205 -6.84 -8.68 -1.32
C TYR A 205 -7.28 -7.22 -1.55
N SER A 206 -8.40 -6.82 -0.94
CA SER A 206 -8.87 -5.42 -0.98
C SER A 206 -7.89 -4.45 -0.30
N ALA A 207 -7.35 -4.82 0.87
CA ALA A 207 -6.31 -4.04 1.54
C ALA A 207 -5.04 -3.94 0.70
N TYR A 208 -4.62 -5.04 0.09
CA TYR A 208 -3.48 -5.03 -0.83
C TYR A 208 -3.70 -4.07 -2.02
N LEU A 209 -4.88 -4.10 -2.65
CA LEU A 209 -5.18 -3.18 -3.76
C LEU A 209 -5.20 -1.72 -3.32
N ALA A 210 -5.70 -1.42 -2.12
CA ALA A 210 -5.62 -0.09 -1.54
C ALA A 210 -4.17 0.38 -1.38
N LEU A 211 -3.29 -0.47 -0.84
CA LEU A 211 -1.86 -0.19 -0.71
C LEU A 211 -1.16 0.01 -2.07
N VAL A 212 -1.51 -0.79 -3.09
CA VAL A 212 -0.96 -0.62 -4.46
C VAL A 212 -1.37 0.73 -5.05
N LYS A 213 -2.62 1.15 -4.88
CA LYS A 213 -3.10 2.47 -5.32
C LYS A 213 -2.33 3.59 -4.60
N GLU A 214 -2.11 3.44 -3.31
CA GLU A 214 -1.37 4.36 -2.47
C GLU A 214 0.10 4.49 -2.90
N VAL A 215 0.77 3.37 -3.13
CA VAL A 215 2.13 3.30 -3.69
C VAL A 215 2.21 4.06 -5.02
N SER A 216 1.24 3.86 -5.93
CA SER A 216 1.20 4.55 -7.22
C SER A 216 1.16 6.06 -7.02
N THR A 217 0.28 6.54 -6.15
CA THR A 217 0.11 7.97 -5.85
C THR A 217 1.38 8.59 -5.26
N ILE A 218 2.05 7.91 -4.31
CA ILE A 218 3.33 8.39 -3.75
C ILE A 218 4.38 8.53 -4.86
N ASN A 219 4.52 7.52 -5.71
CA ASN A 219 5.52 7.51 -6.76
C ASN A 219 5.24 8.56 -7.84
N GLU A 220 3.97 8.81 -8.18
CA GLU A 220 3.57 9.90 -9.08
C GLU A 220 3.91 11.27 -8.48
N ASN A 221 3.58 11.51 -7.21
CA ASN A 221 3.95 12.74 -6.52
C ASN A 221 5.47 12.92 -6.39
N THR A 222 6.23 11.84 -6.18
CA THR A 222 7.69 11.87 -6.16
C THR A 222 8.26 12.23 -7.53
N SER A 223 7.68 11.69 -8.60
CA SER A 223 8.02 12.02 -9.99
C SER A 223 7.67 13.48 -10.33
N ALA A 224 6.53 13.98 -9.84
CA ALA A 224 6.13 15.37 -9.98
C ALA A 224 7.15 16.32 -9.33
N GLN A 225 7.59 16.02 -8.11
CA GLN A 225 8.62 16.82 -7.42
C GLN A 225 9.94 16.85 -8.21
N THR A 226 10.35 15.70 -8.75
CA THR A 226 11.54 15.63 -9.63
C THR A 226 11.39 16.53 -10.83
N ALA A 227 10.24 16.51 -11.50
CA ALA A 227 9.97 17.37 -12.65
C ALA A 227 9.96 18.86 -12.26
N LEU A 228 9.41 19.21 -11.09
CA LEU A 228 9.42 20.56 -10.55
C LEU A 228 10.84 21.07 -10.27
N VAL A 229 11.67 20.24 -9.62
CA VAL A 229 13.09 20.56 -9.35
C VAL A 229 13.84 20.76 -10.67
N GLU A 230 13.69 19.85 -11.62
CA GLU A 230 14.34 19.92 -12.93
C GLU A 230 13.93 21.17 -13.71
N ALA A 231 12.62 21.45 -13.77
CA ALA A 231 12.09 22.63 -14.47
C ALA A 231 12.63 23.94 -13.86
N THR A 232 12.65 24.03 -12.54
CA THR A 232 13.15 25.23 -11.84
C THR A 232 14.66 25.38 -11.99
N ARG A 233 15.43 24.31 -11.93
CA ARG A 233 16.90 24.32 -12.05
C ARG A 233 17.35 24.74 -13.44
N LYS A 234 16.75 24.17 -14.48
CA LYS A 234 17.13 24.41 -15.88
C LYS A 234 16.65 25.76 -16.42
N LYS A 235 15.66 26.39 -15.75
CA LYS A 235 15.07 27.71 -16.16
C LYS A 235 14.64 27.83 -17.63
N MET A 236 14.44 26.66 -18.30
CA MET A 236 14.14 26.57 -19.73
C MET A 236 12.81 25.87 -20.01
N LEU A 237 12.09 25.48 -18.98
CA LEU A 237 10.82 24.78 -19.10
C LEU A 237 9.69 25.69 -18.60
N TRP A 238 8.59 25.69 -19.35
CA TRP A 238 7.36 26.36 -18.97
C TRP A 238 6.17 25.41 -19.07
N ILE A 239 5.12 25.75 -18.39
CA ILE A 239 3.88 24.99 -18.41
C ILE A 239 3.11 25.28 -19.69
N THR A 240 2.69 24.26 -20.40
CA THR A 240 1.85 24.36 -21.60
C THR A 240 0.38 24.16 -21.29
N SER A 241 0.05 23.36 -20.27
CA SER A 241 -1.32 23.19 -19.78
C SER A 241 -1.34 22.73 -18.33
N VAL A 242 -2.41 23.11 -17.64
CA VAL A 242 -2.83 22.58 -16.33
C VAL A 242 -4.28 22.14 -16.46
N SER A 243 -4.60 20.94 -16.06
CA SER A 243 -5.96 20.41 -16.07
C SER A 243 -6.24 19.60 -14.81
N PRO A 244 -7.51 19.51 -14.38
CA PRO A 244 -7.87 18.62 -13.26
C PRO A 244 -7.49 17.18 -13.57
N LEU A 245 -6.92 16.49 -12.58
CA LEU A 245 -6.75 15.05 -12.58
C LEU A 245 -8.02 14.43 -12.01
N VAL A 246 -8.74 13.69 -12.83
CA VAL A 246 -10.02 13.07 -12.44
C VAL A 246 -9.82 11.56 -12.32
N THR A 247 -10.17 10.99 -11.18
CA THR A 247 -10.16 9.55 -10.92
C THR A 247 -11.55 9.14 -10.42
N GLU A 248 -12.19 8.17 -11.10
CA GLU A 248 -13.52 7.66 -10.75
C GLU A 248 -14.62 8.74 -10.67
N GLY A 249 -14.45 9.86 -11.38
CA GLY A 249 -15.38 10.99 -11.42
C GLY A 249 -15.06 12.14 -10.47
N ASP A 250 -14.17 11.95 -9.53
CA ASP A 250 -13.73 12.97 -8.58
C ASP A 250 -12.41 13.63 -9.00
N THR A 251 -12.27 14.93 -8.74
CA THR A 251 -11.02 15.63 -8.93
C THR A 251 -10.06 15.27 -7.80
N THR A 252 -8.99 14.55 -8.14
CA THR A 252 -8.00 14.02 -7.19
C THR A 252 -6.65 14.73 -7.28
N GLY A 253 -6.55 15.81 -8.06
CA GLY A 253 -5.31 16.54 -8.22
C GLY A 253 -5.25 17.36 -9.50
N LEU A 254 -4.03 17.61 -9.99
CA LEU A 254 -3.74 18.36 -11.20
C LEU A 254 -2.80 17.57 -12.12
N THR A 255 -3.08 17.61 -13.43
CA THR A 255 -2.15 17.18 -14.48
C THR A 255 -1.48 18.41 -15.06
N VAL A 256 -0.15 18.43 -15.05
CA VAL A 256 0.69 19.52 -15.55
C VAL A 256 1.48 19.04 -16.76
N SER A 257 1.42 19.76 -17.87
CA SER A 257 2.23 19.52 -19.06
C SER A 257 3.31 20.57 -19.22
N LEU A 258 4.52 20.14 -19.62
CA LEU A 258 5.68 21.02 -19.81
C LEU A 258 6.03 21.18 -21.29
N SER A 259 6.78 22.25 -21.60
CA SER A 259 7.21 22.59 -22.95
C SER A 259 8.10 21.56 -23.65
N ASN A 260 8.71 20.64 -22.92
CA ASN A 260 9.49 19.52 -23.45
C ASN A 260 8.66 18.29 -23.82
N GLY A 261 7.32 18.39 -23.78
CA GLY A 261 6.40 17.30 -24.03
C GLY A 261 6.22 16.31 -22.88
N LYS A 262 6.91 16.52 -21.75
CA LYS A 262 6.70 15.74 -20.53
C LYS A 262 5.54 16.31 -19.72
N GLY A 263 4.79 15.43 -19.05
CA GLY A 263 3.78 15.81 -18.08
C GLY A 263 4.01 15.08 -16.76
N PHE A 264 3.37 15.56 -15.72
CA PHE A 264 3.33 14.90 -14.41
C PHE A 264 2.01 15.20 -13.71
N ASN A 265 1.61 14.31 -12.83
CA ASN A 265 0.44 14.47 -11.98
C ASN A 265 0.86 14.92 -10.58
N ILE A 266 0.11 15.86 -10.03
CA ILE A 266 0.16 16.23 -8.63
C ILE A 266 -1.15 15.76 -8.01
N HIS A 267 -1.10 14.83 -7.10
CA HIS A 267 -2.28 14.36 -6.39
C HIS A 267 -2.53 15.22 -5.16
N ASP A 268 -3.79 15.57 -4.97
CA ASP A 268 -4.27 16.17 -3.73
C ASP A 268 -4.42 15.02 -2.72
N TRP A 269 -3.40 14.88 -1.91
CA TRP A 269 -3.23 13.71 -1.07
C TRP A 269 -3.79 13.94 0.33
N SER A 270 -4.66 13.05 0.77
CA SER A 270 -5.26 13.05 2.10
C SER A 270 -5.25 11.71 2.82
N SER A 271 -4.31 10.80 2.54
CA SER A 271 -4.23 9.53 3.27
C SER A 271 -3.17 9.55 4.35
N ALA A 272 -3.55 9.04 5.52
CA ALA A 272 -2.75 9.02 6.73
C ALA A 272 -1.88 7.77 6.89
N LEU A 273 -1.94 6.84 5.93
CA LEU A 273 -1.37 5.49 6.06
C LEU A 273 0.01 5.35 5.45
N SER A 274 0.44 6.33 4.67
CA SER A 274 1.60 6.22 3.81
C SER A 274 2.74 7.13 4.24
N PRO A 275 3.98 6.74 3.89
CA PRO A 275 5.12 7.64 4.02
C PRO A 275 4.95 8.84 3.08
N ALA A 276 5.04 10.04 3.61
CA ALA A 276 5.22 11.24 2.79
C ALA A 276 6.68 11.29 2.33
N ILE A 277 6.93 11.11 1.02
CA ILE A 277 8.25 11.31 0.42
C ILE A 277 8.27 12.72 -0.19
N PHE A 278 9.20 13.55 0.24
CA PHE A 278 9.26 14.95 -0.17
C PHE A 278 10.69 15.47 -0.28
N VAL A 279 10.83 16.54 -1.03
CA VAL A 279 12.08 17.26 -1.17
C VAL A 279 12.22 18.27 -0.04
N LYS A 280 13.37 18.25 0.63
CA LYS A 280 13.70 19.12 1.75
C LYS A 280 15.05 19.77 1.54
N ARG A 281 15.17 21.05 1.97
CA ARG A 281 16.44 21.79 1.94
C ARG A 281 17.28 21.43 3.18
N ASP A 282 18.53 21.09 2.95
CA ASP A 282 19.51 20.85 4.02
C ASP A 282 20.30 22.12 4.38
N ALA A 283 21.11 22.04 5.42
CA ALA A 283 21.94 23.13 5.90
C ALA A 283 22.97 23.62 4.87
N ASP A 284 23.36 22.77 3.91
CA ASP A 284 24.23 23.13 2.79
C ASP A 284 23.50 23.91 1.67
N GLY A 285 22.20 24.17 1.83
CA GLY A 285 21.36 24.89 0.88
C GLY A 285 20.83 24.05 -0.29
N LYS A 286 21.21 22.77 -0.40
CA LYS A 286 20.80 21.87 -1.48
C LYS A 286 19.55 21.10 -1.11
N LEU A 287 18.88 20.57 -2.13
CA LEU A 287 17.65 19.78 -2.00
C LEU A 287 17.99 18.28 -1.98
N TYR A 288 17.46 17.59 -0.96
CA TYR A 288 17.59 16.15 -0.76
C TYR A 288 16.23 15.51 -0.53
N TRP A 289 16.12 14.22 -0.82
CA TRP A 289 14.93 13.46 -0.52
C TRP A 289 14.82 13.15 0.97
N ALA A 290 13.63 13.36 1.52
CA ALA A 290 13.27 13.05 2.89
C ALA A 290 11.93 12.32 2.94
N TYR A 291 11.66 11.68 4.04
CA TYR A 291 10.36 11.06 4.31
C TYR A 291 9.90 11.31 5.74
N SER A 292 8.60 11.28 5.94
CA SER A 292 7.99 11.26 7.28
C SER A 292 6.71 10.42 7.25
N PHE A 293 6.29 9.95 8.41
CA PHE A 293 5.02 9.25 8.59
C PHE A 293 4.10 10.10 9.45
N SER A 294 2.86 10.32 8.98
CA SER A 294 1.78 10.98 9.75
C SER A 294 2.22 12.24 10.55
N GLY A 295 3.11 13.05 9.98
CA GLY A 295 3.64 14.22 10.70
C GLY A 295 4.68 13.91 11.78
N GLY A 296 5.13 12.67 11.87
CA GLY A 296 6.25 12.26 12.72
C GLY A 296 7.59 12.89 12.31
N PRO A 297 8.67 12.57 12.99
CA PRO A 297 9.99 13.14 12.72
C PRO A 297 10.43 12.80 11.30
N GLU A 298 10.90 13.84 10.60
CA GLU A 298 11.42 13.72 9.24
C GLU A 298 12.77 13.00 9.23
N LYS A 299 12.96 12.11 8.24
CA LYS A 299 14.20 11.38 8.02
C LYS A 299 14.67 11.57 6.59
N TRP A 300 15.98 11.57 6.38
CA TRP A 300 16.55 11.60 5.04
C TRP A 300 16.44 10.22 4.38
N VAL A 301 16.17 10.21 3.08
CA VAL A 301 16.38 9.00 2.25
C VAL A 301 17.87 8.87 2.02
N LEU A 302 18.43 7.73 2.40
CA LEU A 302 19.87 7.48 2.33
C LEU A 302 20.20 6.46 1.22
N SER A 303 21.41 6.55 0.68
CA SER A 303 21.97 5.47 -0.16
C SER A 303 22.44 4.30 0.72
N PRO A 304 22.75 3.12 0.14
CA PRO A 304 23.33 2.00 0.88
C PRO A 304 24.61 2.38 1.66
N GLU A 305 25.36 3.38 1.17
CA GLU A 305 26.57 3.91 1.81
C GLU A 305 26.26 4.94 2.91
N GLY A 306 24.98 5.22 3.21
CA GLY A 306 24.53 6.16 4.23
C GLY A 306 24.53 7.63 3.82
N ASN A 307 24.72 7.95 2.53
CA ASN A 307 24.69 9.32 2.03
C ASN A 307 23.27 9.77 1.68
N LYS A 308 22.95 11.06 1.93
CA LYS A 308 21.66 11.65 1.53
C LYS A 308 21.51 11.61 0.00
N ILE A 309 20.32 11.21 -0.47
CA ILE A 309 20.00 11.18 -1.90
C ILE A 309 19.63 12.59 -2.37
N SER A 310 20.44 13.16 -3.26
CA SER A 310 20.20 14.48 -3.82
C SER A 310 19.00 14.50 -4.78
N ALA A 311 18.14 15.48 -4.65
CA ALA A 311 17.07 15.78 -5.59
C ALA A 311 17.54 16.71 -6.74
N GLU A 312 18.76 17.25 -6.69
CA GLU A 312 19.30 18.24 -7.64
C GLU A 312 20.38 17.68 -8.58
N SER A 313 20.77 16.42 -8.50
CA SER A 313 21.86 15.85 -9.31
C SER A 313 21.46 15.66 -10.78
N ASP A 314 22.44 15.65 -11.71
CA ASP A 314 22.19 15.39 -13.13
C ASP A 314 21.74 13.95 -13.40
N ALA A 315 22.12 13.02 -12.51
CA ALA A 315 21.61 11.66 -12.45
C ALA A 315 20.62 11.56 -11.27
N VAL A 316 19.46 12.20 -11.41
CA VAL A 316 18.44 12.20 -10.35
C VAL A 316 18.00 10.77 -10.10
N VAL A 317 18.28 10.28 -8.90
CA VAL A 317 17.72 9.03 -8.41
C VAL A 317 16.39 9.36 -7.75
N VAL A 318 15.30 8.99 -8.41
CA VAL A 318 13.96 9.14 -7.87
C VAL A 318 13.70 7.97 -6.94
N PRO A 319 13.47 8.20 -5.63
CA PRO A 319 13.09 7.12 -4.73
C PRO A 319 11.77 6.51 -5.17
N GLN A 320 11.73 5.19 -5.28
CA GLN A 320 10.50 4.44 -5.56
C GLN A 320 10.03 3.77 -4.28
N VAL A 321 8.82 4.08 -3.86
CA VAL A 321 8.19 3.46 -2.71
C VAL A 321 7.43 2.23 -3.14
N SER A 322 7.48 1.18 -2.35
CA SER A 322 6.65 -0.01 -2.53
C SER A 322 6.26 -0.61 -1.18
N VAL A 323 5.35 -1.56 -1.21
CA VAL A 323 4.95 -2.36 -0.06
C VAL A 323 5.30 -3.80 -0.38
N VAL A 324 6.04 -4.43 0.52
CA VAL A 324 6.49 -5.82 0.39
C VAL A 324 5.93 -6.62 1.54
N GLN A 325 5.31 -7.76 1.23
CA GLN A 325 4.93 -8.73 2.24
C GLN A 325 6.16 -9.54 2.63
N ASP A 326 6.48 -9.60 3.93
CA ASP A 326 7.60 -10.37 4.45
C ASP A 326 7.16 -11.80 4.85
N VAL A 327 8.11 -12.60 5.30
CA VAL A 327 7.90 -14.01 5.69
C VAL A 327 6.97 -14.19 6.90
N ASP A 328 6.73 -13.14 7.68
CA ASP A 328 5.77 -13.11 8.79
C ASP A 328 4.31 -12.88 8.32
N GLY A 329 4.11 -12.66 7.01
CA GLY A 329 2.80 -12.37 6.41
C GLY A 329 2.37 -10.91 6.49
N GLU A 330 3.17 -10.06 7.18
CA GLU A 330 2.89 -8.64 7.32
C GLU A 330 3.43 -7.84 6.13
N PHE A 331 2.77 -6.72 5.83
CA PHE A 331 3.24 -5.76 4.84
C PHE A 331 4.13 -4.69 5.49
N TYR A 332 5.19 -4.33 4.78
CA TYR A 332 6.13 -3.30 5.22
C TYR A 332 6.41 -2.31 4.10
N TRP A 333 6.48 -1.03 4.47
CA TRP A 333 6.91 0.02 3.55
C TRP A 333 8.39 -0.11 3.21
N THR A 334 8.69 -0.01 1.92
CA THR A 334 10.07 -0.02 1.41
C THR A 334 10.32 1.17 0.50
N VAL A 335 11.59 1.55 0.39
CA VAL A 335 12.06 2.53 -0.59
C VAL A 335 13.20 1.95 -1.40
N THR A 336 13.11 2.07 -2.71
CA THR A 336 14.17 1.64 -3.64
C THR A 336 14.90 2.86 -4.18
N THR A 337 16.22 2.87 -4.04
CA THR A 337 17.11 3.89 -4.58
C THR A 337 18.29 3.21 -5.27
N LYS A 338 18.63 3.61 -6.49
CA LYS A 338 19.74 3.02 -7.28
C LYS A 338 19.73 1.48 -7.36
N GLY A 339 18.53 0.88 -7.37
CA GLY A 339 18.37 -0.58 -7.42
C GLY A 339 18.55 -1.31 -6.10
N SER A 340 18.80 -0.60 -4.99
CA SER A 340 18.77 -1.14 -3.63
C SER A 340 17.43 -0.83 -2.99
N THR A 341 16.79 -1.85 -2.41
CA THR A 341 15.51 -1.72 -1.68
C THR A 341 15.76 -1.87 -0.19
N GLU A 342 15.27 -0.92 0.59
CA GLU A 342 15.39 -0.91 2.04
C GLU A 342 14.02 -0.73 2.70
N PHE A 343 13.83 -1.35 3.86
CA PHE A 343 12.65 -1.12 4.69
C PHE A 343 12.68 0.28 5.30
N LEU A 344 11.59 1.00 5.20
CA LEU A 344 11.39 2.23 5.97
C LEU A 344 11.24 1.86 7.44
N ARG A 345 11.90 2.62 8.32
CA ARG A 345 12.00 2.27 9.75
C ARG A 345 11.38 3.33 10.64
N THR A 346 10.74 2.88 11.72
CA THR A 346 10.22 3.72 12.79
C THR A 346 11.35 4.47 13.51
N LYS A 347 11.00 5.38 14.44
CA LYS A 347 11.96 6.09 15.27
C LYS A 347 12.83 5.15 16.12
N VAL A 348 12.28 4.01 16.53
CA VAL A 348 12.98 2.99 17.32
C VAL A 348 13.73 1.96 16.48
N GLY A 349 13.68 2.08 15.13
CA GLY A 349 14.43 1.24 14.22
C GLY A 349 13.66 0.01 13.70
N GLU A 350 12.43 -0.21 14.13
CA GLU A 350 11.56 -1.28 13.65
C GLU A 350 11.13 -1.02 12.20
N ARG A 351 10.79 -2.07 11.46
CA ARG A 351 10.20 -1.97 10.12
C ARG A 351 8.84 -1.31 10.22
N TRP A 352 8.50 -0.50 9.22
CA TRP A 352 7.24 0.22 9.25
C TRP A 352 6.13 -0.56 8.57
N GLU A 353 5.15 -0.98 9.35
CA GLU A 353 3.90 -1.58 8.87
C GLU A 353 2.95 -0.48 8.38
N PRO A 354 2.18 -0.70 7.29
CA PRO A 354 1.05 0.14 6.95
C PRO A 354 0.01 0.09 8.08
N GLN A 355 -0.33 1.22 8.65
CA GLN A 355 -1.32 1.30 9.74
C GLN A 355 -2.44 2.27 9.37
N ALA A 356 -3.68 1.96 9.78
CA ALA A 356 -4.79 2.88 9.73
C ALA A 356 -4.64 3.97 10.79
N VAL A 357 -4.31 5.20 10.39
CA VAL A 357 -4.18 6.36 11.28
C VAL A 357 -5.01 7.52 10.75
N ASP A 358 -5.69 8.24 11.64
CA ASP A 358 -6.62 9.33 11.32
C ASP A 358 -5.98 10.67 10.93
N THR A 359 -4.67 10.75 10.66
CA THR A 359 -3.98 11.99 10.36
C THR A 359 -3.43 12.07 8.95
N VAL A 360 -3.72 13.17 8.26
CA VAL A 360 -3.37 13.47 6.86
C VAL A 360 -1.91 13.89 6.74
N ALA A 361 -1.11 13.19 5.94
CA ALA A 361 0.25 13.60 5.58
C ALA A 361 0.25 14.24 4.20
N THR A 362 0.24 15.58 4.12
CA THR A 362 0.35 16.32 2.86
C THR A 362 1.82 16.60 2.54
N ILE A 363 2.25 16.37 1.30
CA ILE A 363 3.60 16.72 0.81
C ILE A 363 3.61 18.10 0.13
N PHE A 364 2.49 18.51 -0.46
CA PHE A 364 2.26 19.85 -0.98
C PHE A 364 1.42 20.62 0.02
N SER A 365 1.93 21.73 0.53
CA SER A 365 1.20 22.58 1.48
C SER A 365 0.25 23.54 0.79
N ASP A 366 0.57 23.95 -0.45
CA ASP A 366 -0.24 24.88 -1.21
C ASP A 366 0.08 24.77 -2.71
N ILE A 367 -0.95 24.87 -3.55
CA ILE A 367 -0.82 24.87 -5.00
C ILE A 367 -1.72 26.00 -5.53
N ARG A 368 -1.11 26.99 -6.19
CA ARG A 368 -1.82 28.15 -6.74
C ARG A 368 -1.63 28.23 -8.23
N ASP A 369 -2.73 28.17 -8.95
CA ASP A 369 -2.76 28.32 -10.38
C ASP A 369 -3.06 29.79 -10.74
N TYR A 370 -1.98 30.56 -11.04
CA TYR A 370 -2.10 31.92 -11.51
C TYR A 370 -2.21 32.00 -13.04
N THR A 371 -2.61 33.14 -13.56
CA THR A 371 -2.73 33.35 -15.02
C THR A 371 -1.41 33.12 -15.75
N ASP A 372 -0.28 33.48 -15.14
CA ASP A 372 1.06 33.47 -15.73
C ASP A 372 2.00 32.40 -15.18
N SER A 373 1.61 31.74 -14.10
CA SER A 373 2.46 30.76 -13.42
C SER A 373 1.66 29.75 -12.59
N LEU A 374 2.27 28.62 -12.32
CA LEU A 374 1.85 27.67 -11.29
C LEU A 374 2.84 27.75 -10.13
N VAL A 375 2.35 27.98 -8.93
CA VAL A 375 3.14 28.00 -7.71
C VAL A 375 2.82 26.76 -6.88
N VAL A 376 3.83 25.95 -6.63
CA VAL A 376 3.73 24.73 -5.79
C VAL A 376 4.61 24.94 -4.56
N VAL A 377 4.02 24.87 -3.38
CA VAL A 377 4.70 24.97 -2.08
C VAL A 377 4.74 23.59 -1.44
N MET A 378 5.93 23.17 -1.05
CA MET A 378 6.11 21.87 -0.40
C MET A 378 5.73 21.93 1.08
N LYS A 379 5.64 20.76 1.74
CA LYS A 379 5.49 20.64 3.20
C LYS A 379 6.56 21.45 3.95
N ASP A 380 7.81 21.46 3.48
CA ASP A 380 8.81 22.44 3.88
C ASP A 380 8.54 23.75 3.13
N PRO A 381 8.01 24.80 3.80
CA PRO A 381 7.60 26.05 3.14
C PRO A 381 8.79 26.84 2.55
N THR A 382 10.03 26.48 2.88
CA THR A 382 11.24 27.05 2.26
C THR A 382 11.45 26.50 0.84
N VAL A 383 10.81 25.37 0.50
CA VAL A 383 10.85 24.77 -0.83
C VAL A 383 9.60 25.19 -1.59
N ARG A 384 9.80 26.10 -2.53
CA ARG A 384 8.75 26.64 -3.39
C ARG A 384 9.18 26.54 -4.85
N PHE A 385 8.30 26.04 -5.70
CA PHE A 385 8.49 25.98 -7.14
C PHE A 385 7.56 26.98 -7.82
N VAL A 386 8.11 27.81 -8.71
CA VAL A 386 7.36 28.74 -9.53
C VAL A 386 7.64 28.38 -10.98
N LEU A 387 6.63 27.88 -11.68
CA LEU A 387 6.71 27.46 -13.08
C LEU A 387 5.92 28.44 -13.93
N PRO A 388 6.56 29.15 -14.87
CA PRO A 388 5.85 30.04 -15.77
C PRO A 388 4.98 29.26 -16.75
N LYS A 389 3.82 29.80 -17.11
CA LYS A 389 2.97 29.26 -18.17
C LYS A 389 3.47 29.72 -19.54
N ALA A 390 3.04 29.01 -20.60
CA ALA A 390 3.34 29.40 -21.97
C ALA A 390 2.84 30.81 -22.30
N ASN A 391 3.56 31.50 -23.17
CA ASN A 391 3.24 32.86 -23.64
C ASN A 391 3.22 33.90 -22.51
N THR A 392 4.08 33.73 -21.50
CA THR A 392 4.27 34.75 -20.45
C THR A 392 5.58 35.47 -20.61
N VAL A 393 5.60 36.72 -20.13
CA VAL A 393 6.78 37.59 -20.16
C VAL A 393 6.99 38.24 -18.81
N THR A 394 8.21 38.14 -18.29
CA THR A 394 8.65 38.91 -17.12
C THR A 394 9.67 39.96 -17.53
N LEU A 395 9.55 41.17 -16.95
CA LEU A 395 10.50 42.23 -17.07
C LEU A 395 11.13 42.52 -15.72
N ASN A 396 12.44 42.65 -15.66
CA ASN A 396 13.16 42.95 -14.42
C ASN A 396 14.12 44.12 -14.62
N ALA A 397 14.19 44.96 -13.60
CA ALA A 397 15.21 46.01 -13.51
C ALA A 397 16.63 45.41 -13.36
N PRO A 398 17.71 46.18 -13.50
CA PRO A 398 19.08 45.67 -13.38
C PRO A 398 19.40 45.00 -12.07
N ASP A 399 18.77 45.41 -10.98
CA ASP A 399 18.90 44.85 -9.65
C ASP A 399 18.08 43.54 -9.45
N GLY A 400 17.33 43.11 -10.47
CA GLY A 400 16.47 41.93 -10.42
C GLY A 400 15.05 42.20 -9.95
N THR A 401 14.70 43.42 -9.58
CA THR A 401 13.35 43.80 -9.16
C THR A 401 12.36 43.68 -10.34
N PRO A 402 11.20 42.99 -10.16
CA PRO A 402 10.20 42.90 -11.20
C PRO A 402 9.61 44.26 -11.59
N VAL A 403 9.54 44.52 -12.89
CA VAL A 403 8.89 45.73 -13.43
C VAL A 403 7.52 45.35 -13.97
N THR A 404 6.47 45.76 -13.27
CA THR A 404 5.09 45.41 -13.62
C THR A 404 4.43 46.44 -14.53
N ASP A 405 4.44 47.72 -14.14
CA ASP A 405 3.73 48.81 -14.82
C ASP A 405 4.44 50.16 -14.75
N LYS A 406 5.43 50.34 -13.87
CA LYS A 406 6.14 51.60 -13.67
C LYS A 406 7.65 51.38 -13.65
N LEU A 407 8.37 52.38 -14.18
CA LEU A 407 9.81 52.45 -14.16
C LEU A 407 10.23 53.89 -13.81
N VAL A 408 11.09 54.04 -12.81
CA VAL A 408 11.63 55.34 -12.40
C VAL A 408 12.86 55.66 -13.25
N MET A 409 12.90 56.86 -13.82
CA MET A 409 14.03 57.31 -14.62
C MET A 409 14.30 58.84 -14.40
N SER A 410 15.53 59.25 -14.49
CA SER A 410 15.96 60.64 -14.51
C SER A 410 16.00 61.21 -15.96
N ASP A 411 16.00 62.52 -16.07
CA ASP A 411 16.15 63.20 -17.36
C ASP A 411 17.43 62.78 -18.09
N GLY A 412 17.32 62.42 -19.37
CA GLY A 412 18.42 61.92 -20.18
C GLY A 412 18.96 60.52 -19.72
N GLY A 413 18.37 59.93 -18.71
CA GLY A 413 18.79 58.62 -18.12
C GLY A 413 18.58 57.47 -19.08
N GLN A 414 19.23 56.39 -18.75
CA GLN A 414 19.11 55.09 -19.45
C GLN A 414 18.89 53.96 -18.46
N VAL A 415 17.99 53.05 -18.77
CA VAL A 415 17.76 51.85 -17.97
C VAL A 415 17.73 50.63 -18.87
N MET A 416 18.43 49.58 -18.45
CA MET A 416 18.45 48.31 -19.13
C MET A 416 17.52 47.34 -18.40
N LEU A 417 16.39 47.00 -19.00
CA LEU A 417 15.53 45.95 -18.48
C LEU A 417 15.94 44.57 -19.02
N ARG A 418 15.97 43.58 -18.18
CA ARG A 418 16.07 42.18 -18.58
C ARG A 418 14.68 41.64 -18.83
N TYR A 419 14.50 40.81 -19.86
CA TYR A 419 13.25 40.12 -20.01
C TYR A 419 13.46 38.62 -20.18
N THR A 420 12.47 37.87 -19.73
CA THR A 420 12.34 36.44 -20.00
C THR A 420 10.98 36.19 -20.63
N ALA A 421 10.96 35.61 -21.81
CA ALA A 421 9.74 35.26 -22.52
C ALA A 421 9.62 33.74 -22.63
N TYR A 422 8.54 33.20 -22.10
CA TYR A 422 8.24 31.76 -22.12
C TYR A 422 7.20 31.48 -23.20
N GLY A 423 7.61 30.77 -24.24
CA GLY A 423 6.76 30.43 -25.38
C GLY A 423 7.60 30.10 -26.63
N THR A 424 6.93 29.76 -27.72
CA THR A 424 7.59 29.32 -28.95
C THR A 424 7.98 30.55 -29.81
N ASN A 425 9.28 30.67 -30.12
CA ASN A 425 9.84 31.69 -31.00
C ASN A 425 9.34 33.12 -30.70
N PRO A 426 9.62 33.67 -29.50
CA PRO A 426 9.17 35.00 -29.16
C PRO A 426 9.84 36.06 -30.06
N SER A 427 9.05 36.92 -30.65
CA SER A 427 9.51 38.16 -31.31
C SER A 427 9.09 39.37 -30.50
N LEU A 428 9.93 40.39 -30.43
CA LEU A 428 9.69 41.63 -29.68
C LEU A 428 9.53 42.83 -30.60
N THR A 429 8.42 43.54 -30.45
CA THR A 429 8.18 44.84 -31.05
C THR A 429 8.06 45.89 -29.94
N LEU A 430 8.77 46.98 -30.06
CA LEU A 430 8.78 48.07 -29.08
C LEU A 430 8.09 49.33 -29.66
N ILE A 431 7.16 49.89 -28.88
CA ILE A 431 6.47 51.15 -29.21
C ILE A 431 6.71 52.10 -28.05
N THR A 432 7.13 53.31 -28.36
CA THR A 432 7.46 54.32 -27.34
C THR A 432 6.62 55.59 -27.55
N GLN A 433 6.35 56.31 -26.47
CA GLN A 433 5.62 57.56 -26.42
C GLN A 433 6.36 58.57 -25.53
N GLY A 434 6.14 59.88 -25.74
CA GLY A 434 6.70 60.96 -24.89
C GLY A 434 8.18 61.25 -25.13
N GLY A 435 8.69 60.95 -26.33
CA GLY A 435 10.08 61.21 -26.67
C GLY A 435 11.11 60.23 -26.20
N PHE A 436 10.65 59.12 -25.58
CA PHE A 436 11.50 58.00 -25.18
C PHE A 436 11.91 57.17 -26.40
N SER A 437 13.05 56.50 -26.28
CA SER A 437 13.45 55.44 -27.23
C SER A 437 13.67 54.14 -26.50
N ALA A 438 13.35 53.04 -27.15
CA ALA A 438 13.61 51.71 -26.63
C ALA A 438 14.12 50.80 -27.75
N ILE A 439 15.16 50.01 -27.46
CA ILE A 439 15.75 49.06 -28.41
C ILE A 439 15.95 47.71 -27.73
N GLN A 440 15.73 46.65 -28.49
CA GLN A 440 16.12 45.33 -28.05
C GLN A 440 17.64 45.19 -28.10
N THR A 441 18.21 44.59 -27.08
CA THR A 441 19.67 44.38 -26.98
C THR A 441 19.94 43.04 -26.24
N THR A 442 21.21 42.70 -26.20
CA THR A 442 21.66 41.51 -25.42
C THR A 442 22.68 42.01 -24.40
N LEU A 443 22.53 41.59 -23.16
CA LEU A 443 23.49 41.88 -22.10
C LEU A 443 24.75 41.00 -22.28
N ASP A 444 25.85 41.38 -21.62
CA ASP A 444 27.14 40.66 -21.65
C ASP A 444 27.06 39.19 -21.27
N SER A 445 26.02 38.80 -20.51
CA SER A 445 25.71 37.43 -20.14
C SER A 445 24.92 36.65 -21.19
N GLY A 446 24.63 37.20 -22.37
CA GLY A 446 23.75 36.62 -23.38
C GLY A 446 22.25 36.70 -23.07
N VAL A 447 21.87 37.36 -21.98
CA VAL A 447 20.47 37.57 -21.60
C VAL A 447 19.82 38.65 -22.43
N PRO A 448 18.64 38.44 -23.04
CA PRO A 448 17.95 39.45 -23.81
C PRO A 448 17.46 40.58 -22.91
N GLY A 449 17.54 41.82 -23.44
CA GLY A 449 17.17 43.02 -22.72
C GLY A 449 16.51 44.05 -23.60
N ILE A 450 15.97 45.09 -22.94
CA ILE A 450 15.42 46.33 -23.54
C ILE A 450 16.17 47.51 -22.95
N LEU A 451 16.91 48.22 -23.77
CA LEU A 451 17.53 49.47 -23.38
C LEU A 451 16.51 50.59 -23.62
N ILE A 452 16.10 51.29 -22.56
CA ILE A 452 15.21 52.43 -22.58
C ILE A 452 16.05 53.71 -22.34
N LYS A 453 15.87 54.71 -23.17
CA LYS A 453 16.50 56.02 -22.99
C LYS A 453 15.44 57.12 -22.86
N ALA A 454 15.60 57.92 -21.83
CA ALA A 454 14.76 59.10 -21.61
C ALA A 454 15.22 60.31 -22.48
N PRO A 455 14.31 61.17 -22.87
CA PRO A 455 14.66 62.45 -23.45
C PRO A 455 15.39 63.37 -22.42
N SER A 456 16.05 64.45 -22.89
CA SER A 456 16.79 65.36 -22.04
C SER A 456 15.95 66.00 -20.93
N THR A 457 14.63 66.11 -21.15
CA THR A 457 13.63 66.53 -20.16
C THR A 457 12.31 65.87 -20.44
N PHE A 458 11.58 65.45 -19.39
CA PHE A 458 10.22 64.92 -19.51
C PHE A 458 9.40 65.16 -18.23
N ALA A 459 8.07 65.17 -18.36
CA ALA A 459 7.17 65.23 -17.22
C ALA A 459 6.83 63.78 -16.72
N SER A 460 6.76 63.63 -15.42
CA SER A 460 6.44 62.30 -14.81
C SER A 460 5.11 61.73 -15.34
N GLY A 461 5.10 60.45 -15.73
CA GLY A 461 3.93 59.77 -16.26
C GLY A 461 3.59 60.07 -17.75
N THR A 462 4.35 60.87 -18.43
CA THR A 462 4.14 61.20 -19.89
C THR A 462 4.80 60.18 -20.81
N GLY A 463 5.84 59.52 -20.36
CA GLY A 463 6.54 58.44 -21.09
C GLY A 463 5.88 57.09 -20.95
N LYS A 464 5.75 56.38 -22.06
CA LYS A 464 5.30 54.98 -22.08
C LYS A 464 6.18 54.19 -23.03
N VAL A 465 6.49 52.96 -22.59
CA VAL A 465 7.10 51.92 -23.42
C VAL A 465 6.17 50.73 -23.43
N MET A 466 5.72 50.35 -24.62
CA MET A 466 4.94 49.12 -24.82
C MET A 466 5.84 48.09 -25.50
N ALA A 467 6.01 46.96 -24.86
CA ALA A 467 6.74 45.83 -25.38
C ALA A 467 5.74 44.73 -25.78
N LEU A 468 5.62 44.46 -27.07
CA LEU A 468 4.75 43.47 -27.66
C LEU A 468 5.56 42.23 -27.96
N PHE A 469 5.32 41.15 -27.20
CA PHE A 469 5.93 39.85 -27.41
C PHE A 469 4.96 38.96 -28.18
N SER A 470 5.28 38.62 -29.40
CA SER A 470 4.45 37.75 -30.24
C SER A 470 5.06 36.36 -30.27
N PHE A 471 4.25 35.36 -29.93
CA PHE A 471 4.62 33.92 -29.89
C PHE A 471 3.93 33.18 -31.03
N THR A 472 4.64 32.30 -31.70
CA THR A 472 4.13 31.50 -32.83
C THR A 472 3.65 30.11 -32.33
N SER A 473 2.87 30.04 -31.30
CA SER A 473 2.32 28.75 -30.81
C SER A 473 0.92 28.52 -31.39
N GLY A 474 0.78 27.46 -32.21
CA GLY A 474 -0.51 27.04 -32.78
C GLY A 474 -0.89 27.84 -34.07
N PRO A 475 -2.15 27.70 -34.53
CA PRO A 475 -2.62 28.29 -35.79
C PRO A 475 -2.77 29.83 -35.76
N SER A 476 -2.71 30.42 -34.59
CA SER A 476 -2.79 31.90 -34.42
C SER A 476 -1.69 32.39 -33.49
N PRO A 477 -0.97 33.45 -33.87
CA PRO A 477 0.04 34.03 -32.98
C PRO A 477 -0.63 34.67 -31.75
N VAL A 478 -0.03 34.44 -30.58
CA VAL A 478 -0.45 35.08 -29.32
C VAL A 478 0.48 36.26 -29.03
N THR A 479 -0.08 37.42 -28.71
CA THR A 479 0.71 38.61 -28.37
C THR A 479 0.48 39.00 -26.91
N VAL A 480 1.56 39.01 -26.13
CA VAL A 480 1.58 39.53 -24.75
C VAL A 480 2.10 40.95 -24.78
N VAL A 481 1.31 41.89 -24.26
CA VAL A 481 1.67 43.32 -24.21
C VAL A 481 2.09 43.70 -22.79
N LYS A 482 3.30 44.20 -22.61
CA LYS A 482 3.77 44.84 -21.38
C LYS A 482 3.84 46.35 -21.58
N THR A 483 3.07 47.09 -20.80
CA THR A 483 3.08 48.56 -20.85
C THR A 483 3.77 49.10 -19.61
N ILE A 484 4.82 49.85 -19.79
CA ILE A 484 5.60 50.47 -18.73
C ILE A 484 5.37 51.99 -18.79
N THR A 485 4.86 52.56 -17.71
CA THR A 485 4.76 54.04 -17.56
C THR A 485 6.03 54.56 -16.91
N ILE A 486 6.65 55.55 -17.52
CA ILE A 486 7.88 56.12 -16.98
C ILE A 486 7.52 57.23 -15.98
N VAL A 487 8.03 57.07 -14.77
CA VAL A 487 7.88 58.05 -13.68
C VAL A 487 9.21 58.74 -13.48
N LYS A 488 9.17 60.08 -13.32
CA LYS A 488 10.38 60.84 -13.08
C LYS A 488 10.90 60.59 -11.66
N GLU A 489 12.21 60.44 -11.55
CA GLU A 489 12.90 60.40 -10.28
C GLU A 489 12.80 61.78 -9.61
N ASP A 490 12.33 61.89 -8.37
CA ASP A 490 12.15 63.15 -7.60
C ASP A 490 13.49 63.78 -7.20
#